data_860650bdbad54f82ef13c804f78f7f7e
#
_entry.id   860650bdbad54f82ef13c804f78f7f7e
#
_cell.length_a   1.000
_cell.length_b   1.000
_cell.length_c   1.000
_cell.angle_alpha   90.00
_cell.angle_beta   90.00
_cell.angle_gamma   90.00
#
_symmetry.space_group_name_H-M   'P 1'
#
loop_
_entity.id
_entity.type
_entity.pdbx_description
1 polymer ?
#
loop_
_entity_poly.entity_id
_entity_poly.type
_entity_poly.pdbx_seq_one_letter_code
_entity_poly.pdbx_strand_id
1 'polypeptide(L)'
;MIRMSENVKGNLSISQIATGQENNFTISIYGEKGALHWSQENPNYARFSKIGKADQIITRGGAIQNKNSYASIRIPPGHPEGYLEGFAQIYSDAADIILNRKDKNELLELLPGGDSGLQIMKFITASVNSSNNNSIWTDLSSI
;
A
#
# COMPACT_ATOMS: atom_id res chain seq x y z
N MET A 1 0.69 12.74 11.97
CA MET A 1 0.74 13.46 10.67
C MET A 1 2.09 13.20 10.02
N ILE A 2 2.11 13.14 8.68
CA ILE A 2 3.31 12.88 7.87
C ILE A 2 3.43 14.02 6.85
N ARG A 3 4.64 14.46 6.58
CA ARG A 3 4.99 15.35 5.45
C ARG A 3 5.91 14.57 4.52
N MET A 4 5.61 14.58 3.25
CA MET A 4 6.41 13.96 2.20
C MET A 4 6.96 15.07 1.29
N SER A 5 7.82 14.70 0.35
CA SER A 5 8.28 15.60 -0.72
C SER A 5 7.10 16.24 -1.47
N GLU A 6 7.35 17.30 -2.20
CA GLU A 6 6.35 17.98 -3.06
C GLU A 6 5.08 18.47 -2.31
N ASN A 7 5.22 18.82 -1.02
CA ASN A 7 4.11 19.26 -0.15
C ASN A 7 2.98 18.25 0.07
N VAL A 8 3.19 16.98 -0.22
CA VAL A 8 2.21 15.94 0.09
C VAL A 8 2.13 15.75 1.61
N LYS A 9 0.92 15.69 2.12
CA LYS A 9 0.63 15.50 3.55
C LYS A 9 -0.19 14.23 3.74
N GLY A 10 0.04 13.54 4.86
CA GLY A 10 -0.70 12.34 5.22
C GLY A 10 -1.00 12.26 6.70
N ASN A 11 -1.98 11.44 7.01
CA ASN A 11 -2.27 10.98 8.36
C ASN A 11 -2.14 9.46 8.38
N LEU A 12 -1.52 8.94 9.41
CA LEU A 12 -1.47 7.52 9.71
C LEU A 12 -2.06 7.32 11.11
N SER A 13 -3.00 6.40 11.24
CA SER A 13 -3.55 5.97 12.52
C SER A 13 -3.36 4.46 12.66
N ILE A 14 -2.78 4.03 13.75
CA ILE A 14 -2.53 2.61 14.05
C ILE A 14 -2.96 2.37 15.50
N SER A 15 -3.74 1.32 15.72
CA SER A 15 -4.19 0.94 17.06
C SER A 15 -4.35 -0.58 17.16
N GLN A 16 -3.88 -1.16 18.26
CA GLN A 16 -4.10 -2.57 18.59
C GLN A 16 -5.25 -2.78 19.60
N ILE A 17 -5.87 -1.68 20.03
CA ILE A 17 -6.90 -1.68 21.08
C ILE A 17 -8.20 -0.99 20.64
N ALA A 18 -8.39 -0.80 19.34
CA ALA A 18 -9.60 -0.19 18.79
C ALA A 18 -10.75 -1.20 18.80
N THR A 19 -11.51 -1.24 19.87
CA THR A 19 -12.65 -2.16 20.03
C THR A 19 -13.64 -2.00 18.88
N GLY A 20 -14.07 -3.11 18.29
CA GLY A 20 -15.01 -3.15 17.17
C GLY A 20 -14.36 -2.98 15.80
N GLN A 21 -13.03 -2.85 15.76
CA GLN A 21 -12.25 -2.94 14.53
C GLN A 21 -11.55 -4.30 14.51
N GLU A 22 -11.65 -5.03 13.40
CA GLU A 22 -10.88 -6.24 13.20
C GLU A 22 -9.48 -5.88 12.69
N ASN A 23 -9.16 -6.05 11.42
CA ASN A 23 -7.91 -5.53 10.87
C ASN A 23 -8.05 -4.07 10.41
N ASN A 24 -9.12 -3.76 9.72
CA ASN A 24 -9.51 -2.43 9.22
C ASN A 24 -8.37 -1.64 8.55
N PHE A 25 -7.51 -2.33 7.80
CA PHE A 25 -6.48 -1.65 7.04
C PHE A 25 -7.09 -0.98 5.81
N THR A 26 -7.06 0.35 5.79
CA THR A 26 -7.60 1.17 4.70
C THR A 26 -6.56 2.16 4.19
N ILE A 27 -6.62 2.46 2.90
CA ILE A 27 -5.81 3.51 2.27
C ILE A 27 -6.74 4.45 1.51
N SER A 28 -6.56 5.75 1.74
CA SER A 28 -7.23 6.80 0.96
C SER A 28 -6.19 7.78 0.42
N ILE A 29 -6.25 8.06 -0.87
CA ILE A 29 -5.37 8.99 -1.56
C ILE A 29 -6.24 10.08 -2.19
N TYR A 30 -5.97 11.33 -1.88
CA TYR A 30 -6.69 12.49 -2.37
C TYR A 30 -5.77 13.35 -3.22
N GLY A 31 -6.12 13.54 -4.48
CA GLY A 31 -5.43 14.40 -5.42
C GLY A 31 -6.34 15.51 -5.94
N GLU A 32 -5.78 16.46 -6.66
CA GLU A 32 -6.52 17.61 -7.22
C GLU A 32 -7.67 17.22 -8.15
N LYS A 33 -7.56 16.10 -8.83
CA LYS A 33 -8.52 15.67 -9.87
C LYS A 33 -9.43 14.52 -9.45
N GLY A 34 -9.16 13.90 -8.30
CA GLY A 34 -9.92 12.76 -7.81
C GLY A 34 -9.29 12.11 -6.60
N ALA A 35 -9.94 11.04 -6.13
CA ALA A 35 -9.52 10.28 -4.97
C ALA A 35 -9.62 8.78 -5.23
N LEU A 36 -8.79 8.02 -4.53
CA LEU A 36 -8.83 6.56 -4.48
C LEU A 36 -9.01 6.10 -3.04
N HIS A 37 -9.87 5.11 -2.84
CA HIS A 37 -10.06 4.46 -1.55
C HIS A 37 -10.06 2.94 -1.72
N TRP A 38 -9.33 2.26 -0.85
CA TRP A 38 -9.25 0.80 -0.80
C TRP A 38 -9.29 0.31 0.64
N SER A 39 -9.87 -0.87 0.86
CA SER A 39 -9.94 -1.55 2.15
C SER A 39 -9.50 -3.00 2.01
N GLN A 40 -8.63 -3.47 2.91
CA GLN A 40 -8.16 -4.84 2.95
C GLN A 40 -9.28 -5.86 3.24
N GLU A 41 -10.30 -5.47 4.01
CA GLU A 41 -11.44 -6.36 4.31
C GLU A 41 -12.36 -6.58 3.10
N ASN A 42 -12.20 -5.75 2.05
CA ASN A 42 -12.85 -5.94 0.75
C ASN A 42 -11.86 -5.73 -0.40
N PRO A 43 -10.82 -6.57 -0.52
CA PRO A 43 -9.60 -6.28 -1.28
C PRO A 43 -9.82 -6.27 -2.80
N ASN A 44 -10.91 -6.88 -3.28
CA ASN A 44 -11.19 -7.01 -4.72
C ASN A 44 -11.80 -5.76 -5.36
N TYR A 45 -12.01 -4.70 -4.58
CA TYR A 45 -12.66 -3.47 -5.02
C TYR A 45 -11.88 -2.25 -4.55
N ALA A 46 -11.78 -1.24 -5.41
CA ALA A 46 -11.33 0.08 -5.03
C ALA A 46 -12.34 1.12 -5.54
N ARG A 47 -12.64 2.12 -4.72
CA ARG A 47 -13.50 3.23 -5.12
C ARG A 47 -12.63 4.35 -5.70
N PHE A 48 -12.96 4.76 -6.91
CA PHE A 48 -12.36 5.92 -7.57
C PHE A 48 -13.40 7.02 -7.73
N SER A 49 -13.09 8.18 -7.19
CA SER A 49 -13.94 9.38 -7.24
C SER A 49 -13.23 10.44 -8.08
N LYS A 50 -13.84 10.86 -9.17
CA LYS A 50 -13.33 11.94 -10.03
C LYS A 50 -14.18 13.20 -9.83
N ILE A 51 -13.57 14.37 -9.70
CA ILE A 51 -14.28 15.63 -9.53
C ILE A 51 -15.34 15.81 -10.63
N GLY A 52 -16.57 16.12 -10.21
CA GLY A 52 -17.71 16.34 -11.11
C GLY A 52 -18.24 15.11 -11.83
N LYS A 53 -17.89 13.92 -11.37
CA LYS A 53 -18.39 12.64 -11.90
C LYS A 53 -18.93 11.76 -10.78
N ALA A 54 -19.74 10.78 -11.14
CA ALA A 54 -20.17 9.74 -10.22
C ALA A 54 -18.97 8.87 -9.82
N ASP A 55 -19.02 8.35 -8.61
CA ASP A 55 -18.03 7.38 -8.12
C ASP A 55 -18.02 6.11 -8.98
N GLN A 56 -16.86 5.55 -9.16
CA GLN A 56 -16.63 4.32 -9.90
C GLN A 56 -16.06 3.27 -8.96
N ILE A 57 -16.49 2.03 -9.12
CA ILE A 57 -15.88 0.88 -8.47
C ILE A 57 -14.94 0.20 -9.46
N ILE A 58 -13.67 0.20 -9.14
CA ILE A 58 -12.64 -0.57 -9.87
C ILE A 58 -12.61 -1.97 -9.27
N THR A 59 -12.80 -2.96 -10.12
CA THR A 59 -12.77 -4.37 -9.70
C THR A 59 -11.43 -5.01 -10.05
N ARG A 60 -10.96 -5.92 -9.23
CA ARG A 60 -9.77 -6.72 -9.50
C ARG A 60 -9.95 -7.52 -10.81
N GLY A 61 -8.99 -7.43 -11.71
CA GLY A 61 -9.06 -8.06 -13.03
C GLY A 61 -9.99 -7.36 -14.03
N GLY A 62 -10.59 -6.21 -13.68
CA GLY A 62 -11.40 -5.41 -14.58
C GLY A 62 -10.58 -4.65 -15.64
N ALA A 63 -11.28 -3.84 -16.45
CA ALA A 63 -10.68 -3.16 -17.61
C ALA A 63 -9.63 -2.07 -17.25
N ILE A 64 -9.68 -1.52 -16.04
CA ILE A 64 -8.78 -0.42 -15.61
C ILE A 64 -7.68 -1.01 -14.74
N GLN A 65 -6.64 -1.54 -15.39
CA GLN A 65 -5.50 -2.09 -14.66
C GLN A 65 -4.20 -1.88 -15.42
N ASN A 66 -3.10 -1.75 -14.69
CA ASN A 66 -1.78 -1.68 -15.28
C ASN A 66 -1.11 -3.08 -15.32
N LYS A 67 0.06 -3.18 -15.99
CA LYS A 67 0.83 -4.42 -16.14
C LYS A 67 1.14 -5.08 -14.78
N ASN A 68 1.52 -4.28 -13.78
CA ASN A 68 1.93 -4.80 -12.47
C ASN A 68 0.73 -5.38 -11.68
N SER A 69 -0.42 -4.71 -11.74
CA SER A 69 -1.66 -5.24 -11.15
C SER A 69 -2.06 -6.56 -11.79
N TYR A 70 -1.96 -6.66 -13.13
CA TYR A 70 -2.29 -7.87 -13.86
C TYR A 70 -1.37 -9.05 -13.50
N ALA A 71 -0.09 -8.80 -13.30
CA ALA A 71 0.90 -9.81 -12.92
C ALA A 71 0.61 -10.46 -11.56
N SER A 72 -0.11 -9.77 -10.68
CA SER A 72 -0.46 -10.24 -9.34
C SER A 72 -1.84 -10.93 -9.26
N ILE A 73 -2.60 -10.95 -10.35
CA ILE A 73 -3.92 -11.58 -10.40
C ILE A 73 -3.76 -13.07 -10.73
N ARG A 74 -4.32 -13.95 -9.90
CA ARG A 74 -4.18 -15.40 -10.00
C ARG A 74 -5.44 -16.10 -10.50
N ILE A 75 -6.61 -15.54 -10.21
CA ILE A 75 -7.90 -16.13 -10.56
C ILE A 75 -8.76 -15.12 -11.34
N PRO A 76 -9.72 -15.59 -12.16
CA PRO A 76 -10.52 -14.70 -13.00
C PRO A 76 -11.30 -13.65 -12.21
N PRO A 77 -11.67 -12.51 -12.85
CA PRO A 77 -12.58 -11.53 -12.26
C PRO A 77 -13.88 -12.17 -11.74
N GLY A 78 -14.42 -11.66 -10.65
CA GLY A 78 -15.64 -12.16 -10.02
C GLY A 78 -15.42 -13.29 -9.01
N HIS A 79 -14.21 -13.86 -8.93
CA HIS A 79 -13.85 -14.83 -7.89
C HIS A 79 -13.06 -14.10 -6.80
N PRO A 80 -13.37 -14.29 -5.50
CA PRO A 80 -12.64 -13.63 -4.42
C PRO A 80 -11.16 -14.05 -4.40
N GLU A 81 -10.29 -13.06 -4.26
CA GLU A 81 -8.86 -13.23 -4.09
C GLU A 81 -8.41 -12.30 -2.95
N GLY A 82 -7.49 -12.73 -2.08
CA GLY A 82 -7.19 -11.94 -0.90
C GLY A 82 -5.93 -12.36 -0.16
N TYR A 83 -6.06 -12.61 1.13
CA TYR A 83 -4.95 -12.77 2.07
C TYR A 83 -3.97 -13.89 1.68
N LEU A 84 -4.46 -15.07 1.35
CA LEU A 84 -3.60 -16.22 1.00
C LEU A 84 -2.88 -15.99 -0.32
N GLU A 85 -3.58 -15.45 -1.32
CA GLU A 85 -3.02 -15.15 -2.63
C GLU A 85 -1.98 -14.02 -2.54
N GLY A 86 -2.18 -13.03 -1.68
CA GLY A 86 -1.22 -11.98 -1.41
C GLY A 86 0.10 -12.52 -0.86
N PHE A 87 0.04 -13.41 0.14
CA PHE A 87 1.25 -14.09 0.63
C PHE A 87 1.87 -15.00 -0.42
N ALA A 88 1.07 -15.78 -1.15
CA ALA A 88 1.56 -16.63 -2.22
C ALA A 88 2.28 -15.84 -3.32
N GLN A 89 1.84 -14.60 -3.59
CA GLN A 89 2.49 -13.72 -4.56
C GLN A 89 3.91 -13.32 -4.10
N ILE A 90 4.09 -12.94 -2.83
CA ILE A 90 5.40 -12.59 -2.27
C ILE A 90 6.39 -13.75 -2.44
N TYR A 91 5.98 -14.96 -2.09
CA TYR A 91 6.85 -16.15 -2.25
C TYR A 91 7.14 -16.48 -3.71
N SER A 92 6.16 -16.31 -4.60
CA SER A 92 6.35 -16.53 -6.04
C SER A 92 7.34 -15.55 -6.63
N ASP A 93 7.22 -14.26 -6.29
CA ASP A 93 8.13 -13.22 -6.79
C ASP A 93 9.55 -13.41 -6.24
N ALA A 94 9.69 -13.80 -4.98
CA ALA A 94 10.99 -14.15 -4.41
C ALA A 94 11.62 -15.36 -5.13
N ALA A 95 10.84 -16.40 -5.40
CA ALA A 95 11.30 -17.58 -6.14
C ALA A 95 11.69 -17.23 -7.58
N ASP A 96 10.92 -16.39 -8.26
CA ASP A 96 11.22 -15.94 -9.62
C ASP A 96 12.54 -15.15 -9.68
N ILE A 97 12.88 -14.34 -8.65
CA ILE A 97 14.17 -13.67 -8.52
C ILE A 97 15.31 -14.69 -8.34
N ILE A 98 15.15 -15.61 -7.39
CA ILE A 98 16.19 -16.61 -7.06
C ILE A 98 16.51 -17.50 -8.27
N LEU A 99 15.48 -17.88 -9.01
CA LEU A 99 15.56 -18.80 -10.15
C LEU A 99 15.79 -18.09 -11.49
N ASN A 100 15.94 -16.77 -11.49
CA ASN A 100 16.09 -15.94 -12.69
C ASN A 100 15.00 -16.19 -13.76
N ARG A 101 13.73 -16.39 -13.35
CA ARG A 101 12.61 -16.69 -14.25
C ARG A 101 11.98 -15.46 -14.89
N LYS A 102 12.16 -14.29 -14.27
CA LYS A 102 11.66 -13.00 -14.75
C LYS A 102 12.77 -11.95 -14.65
N ASP A 103 12.57 -10.81 -15.30
CA ASP A 103 13.51 -9.68 -15.17
C ASP A 103 13.62 -9.27 -13.70
N LYS A 104 14.85 -9.40 -13.19
CA LYS A 104 15.17 -9.12 -11.80
C LYS A 104 14.89 -7.67 -11.41
N ASN A 105 15.11 -6.72 -12.34
CA ASN A 105 14.91 -5.31 -12.05
C ASN A 105 13.42 -4.98 -11.90
N GLU A 106 12.56 -5.52 -12.78
CA GLU A 106 11.10 -5.36 -12.67
C GLU A 106 10.57 -5.92 -11.34
N LEU A 107 11.07 -7.07 -10.89
CA LEU A 107 10.62 -7.69 -9.65
C LEU A 107 11.14 -6.99 -8.39
N LEU A 108 12.38 -6.48 -8.41
CA LEU A 108 12.94 -5.75 -7.28
C LEU A 108 12.25 -4.41 -7.01
N GLU A 109 11.61 -3.81 -8.02
CA GLU A 109 10.75 -2.64 -7.83
C GLU A 109 9.46 -2.96 -7.04
N LEU A 110 8.99 -4.21 -7.11
CA LEU A 110 7.73 -4.64 -6.49
C LEU A 110 7.94 -5.28 -5.12
N LEU A 111 9.09 -5.92 -4.90
CA LEU A 111 9.42 -6.57 -3.63
C LEU A 111 10.18 -5.61 -2.71
N PRO A 112 9.69 -5.37 -1.50
CA PRO A 112 10.40 -4.57 -0.52
C PRO A 112 11.70 -5.27 -0.11
N GLY A 113 12.83 -4.62 -0.37
CA GLY A 113 14.17 -5.08 0.00
C GLY A 113 14.66 -4.48 1.33
N GLY A 114 15.96 -4.65 1.60
CA GLY A 114 16.60 -4.15 2.81
C GLY A 114 16.48 -2.63 2.98
N ASP A 115 16.56 -1.87 1.90
CA ASP A 115 16.43 -0.40 1.93
C ASP A 115 15.01 0.02 2.34
N SER A 116 13.99 -0.68 1.85
CA SER A 116 12.59 -0.47 2.28
C SER A 116 12.42 -0.77 3.77
N GLY A 117 13.02 -1.87 4.24
CA GLY A 117 13.04 -2.22 5.66
C GLY A 117 13.70 -1.14 6.51
N LEU A 118 14.86 -0.62 6.08
CA LEU A 118 15.55 0.48 6.75
C LEU A 118 14.69 1.74 6.83
N GLN A 119 14.02 2.11 5.74
CA GLN A 119 13.11 3.28 5.72
C GLN A 119 11.94 3.12 6.70
N ILE A 120 11.37 1.92 6.79
CA ILE A 120 10.30 1.61 7.75
C ILE A 120 10.83 1.78 9.20
N MET A 121 12.01 1.25 9.50
CA MET A 121 12.61 1.39 10.83
C MET A 121 12.92 2.83 11.18
N LYS A 122 13.45 3.61 10.25
CA LYS A 122 13.62 5.06 10.43
C LYS A 122 12.31 5.78 10.73
N PHE A 123 11.25 5.45 9.98
CA PHE A 123 9.93 6.03 10.21
C PHE A 123 9.38 5.72 11.61
N ILE A 124 9.51 4.47 12.06
CA ILE A 124 9.08 4.06 13.41
C ILE A 124 9.89 4.82 14.46
N THR A 125 11.21 4.86 14.33
CA THR A 125 12.11 5.57 15.25
C THR A 125 11.80 7.05 15.32
N ALA A 126 11.63 7.71 14.17
CA ALA A 126 11.26 9.12 14.10
C ALA A 126 9.89 9.38 14.76
N SER A 127 8.93 8.48 14.58
CA SER A 127 7.60 8.61 15.19
C SER A 127 7.66 8.52 16.72
N VAL A 128 8.44 7.58 17.24
CA VAL A 128 8.67 7.44 18.69
C VAL A 128 9.42 8.68 19.24
N ASN A 129 10.46 9.13 18.56
CA ASN A 129 11.20 10.33 18.94
C ASN A 129 10.32 11.57 18.96
N SER A 130 9.48 11.75 17.93
CA SER A 130 8.51 12.83 17.88
C SER A 130 7.56 12.81 19.08
N SER A 131 6.99 11.63 19.36
CA SER A 131 6.07 11.44 20.49
C SER A 131 6.72 11.79 21.83
N ASN A 132 7.94 11.32 22.07
CA ASN A 132 8.69 11.56 23.31
C ASN A 132 9.14 13.02 23.48
N ASN A 133 9.12 13.80 22.41
CA ASN A 133 9.53 15.21 22.40
C ASN A 133 8.37 16.15 22.05
N ASN A 134 7.21 15.96 22.67
CA ASN A 134 6.04 16.83 22.51
C ASN A 134 5.54 16.93 21.05
N SER A 135 5.60 15.85 20.29
CA SER A 135 5.12 15.77 18.90
C SER A 135 5.80 16.75 17.94
N ILE A 136 7.08 17.04 18.15
CA ILE A 136 7.87 17.87 17.22
C ILE A 136 8.02 17.14 15.86
N TRP A 137 8.16 17.93 14.80
CA TRP A 137 8.50 17.40 13.49
C TRP A 137 9.92 16.82 13.50
N THR A 138 10.04 15.53 13.21
CA THR A 138 11.32 14.81 13.16
C THR A 138 11.58 14.41 11.71
N ASP A 139 12.74 14.83 11.19
CA ASP A 139 13.15 14.46 9.83
C ASP A 139 13.75 13.05 9.81
N LEU A 140 13.35 12.25 8.82
CA LEU A 140 13.87 10.89 8.65
C LEU A 140 15.36 10.84 8.31
N SER A 141 15.90 11.91 7.71
CA SER A 141 17.33 12.00 7.40
C SER A 141 18.19 12.19 8.66
N SER A 142 17.59 12.57 9.78
CA SER A 142 18.28 12.72 11.07
C SER A 142 18.36 11.43 11.89
N ILE A 143 17.85 10.32 11.37
CA ILE A 143 17.81 9.00 12.02
C ILE A 143 18.87 8.05 11.39
#